data_71df5a0b7d20b69baf301cd7867b4a4f
#
_entry.id   71df5a0b7d20b69baf301cd7867b4a4f
#
_cell.length_a   1.000
_cell.length_b   1.000
_cell.length_c   1.000
_cell.angle_alpha   90.00
_cell.angle_beta   90.00
_cell.angle_gamma   90.00
#
_symmetry.space_group_name_H-M   'P 1'
#
loop_
_entity.id
_entity.type
_entity.pdbx_description
1 polymer ?
#
loop_
_entity_poly.entity_id
_entity_poly.type
_entity_poly.pdbx_seq_one_letter_code
_entity_poly.pdbx_strand_id
1 'polypeptide(L)'
;MKKVILVDGNNLLFRSFYATSYSGNIMRNGKGFPTNALYGFINMMNKIIKEESPNYILVAFDKGKTFRHDKYDDYKAGRQAMPEELKLQFPKAKEVLDTMGIKHFEIDNYEAD
;
A
#
# COMPACT_ATOMS: atom_id res chain seq x y z
N MET A 1 9.58 -2.64 27.61
CA MET A 1 9.82 -1.71 26.49
C MET A 1 8.79 -1.94 25.41
N LYS A 2 8.27 -0.86 24.87
CA LYS A 2 7.24 -0.97 23.84
C LYS A 2 7.86 -1.00 22.45
N LYS A 3 7.33 -1.86 21.61
CA LYS A 3 7.77 -1.94 20.22
C LYS A 3 6.75 -1.26 19.34
N VAL A 4 7.20 -0.31 18.55
CA VAL A 4 6.36 0.41 17.59
C VAL A 4 6.91 0.12 16.20
N ILE A 5 6.02 -0.26 15.28
CA ILE A 5 6.41 -0.51 13.90
C ILE A 5 5.69 0.47 13.00
N LEU A 6 6.44 1.11 12.14
CA LEU A 6 5.91 2.02 11.14
C LEU A 6 6.05 1.37 9.78
N VAL A 7 4.93 1.24 9.08
CA VAL A 7 4.90 0.58 7.78
C VAL A 7 4.66 1.63 6.70
N ASP A 8 5.46 1.56 5.63
CA ASP A 8 5.24 2.38 4.45
C ASP A 8 4.16 1.70 3.61
N GLY A 9 2.93 2.19 3.71
CA GLY A 9 1.79 1.55 3.07
C GLY A 9 1.85 1.58 1.56
N ASN A 10 2.35 2.69 1.00
CA ASN A 10 2.48 2.78 -0.46
C ASN A 10 3.46 1.74 -0.98
N ASN A 11 4.61 1.67 -0.35
CA ASN A 11 5.63 0.73 -0.77
C ASN A 11 5.14 -0.71 -0.67
N LEU A 12 4.46 -1.01 0.43
CA LEU A 12 3.98 -2.37 0.65
C LEU A 12 2.93 -2.77 -0.38
N LEU A 13 2.01 -1.86 -0.71
CA LEU A 13 1.01 -2.15 -1.72
C LEU A 13 1.63 -2.29 -3.11
N PHE A 14 2.59 -1.43 -3.45
CA PHE A 14 3.28 -1.55 -4.72
C PHE A 14 3.97 -2.91 -4.84
N ARG A 15 4.71 -3.28 -3.83
CA ARG A 15 5.41 -4.55 -3.84
C ARG A 15 4.46 -5.72 -3.90
N SER A 16 3.37 -5.63 -3.15
CA SER A 16 2.37 -6.70 -3.15
C SER A 16 1.72 -6.84 -4.52
N PHE A 17 1.43 -5.72 -5.17
CA PHE A 17 0.82 -5.74 -6.47
C PHE A 17 1.72 -6.44 -7.49
N TYR A 18 2.98 -6.03 -7.55
CA TYR A 18 3.88 -6.59 -8.56
C TYR A 18 4.31 -8.01 -8.24
N ALA A 19 4.36 -8.36 -6.98
CA ALA A 19 4.69 -9.73 -6.60
C ALA A 19 3.58 -10.71 -6.96
N THR A 20 2.36 -10.20 -7.15
CA THR A 20 1.19 -11.04 -7.40
C THR A 20 0.60 -10.82 -8.79
N SER A 21 1.31 -10.13 -9.68
CA SER A 21 0.84 -9.86 -11.03
C SER A 21 1.61 -10.71 -12.02
N TYR A 22 1.24 -11.97 -12.12
CA TYR A 22 1.96 -12.87 -13.00
C TYR A 22 1.31 -12.92 -14.37
N SER A 23 2.11 -12.79 -15.41
CA SER A 23 1.66 -12.97 -16.78
C SER A 23 0.45 -12.10 -17.12
N GLY A 24 0.38 -10.93 -16.51
CA GLY A 24 -0.72 -10.02 -16.79
C GLY A 24 -2.02 -10.38 -16.13
N ASN A 25 -2.07 -11.50 -15.42
CA ASN A 25 -3.28 -11.90 -14.73
C ASN A 25 -3.19 -11.52 -13.27
N ILE A 26 -4.25 -10.92 -12.76
CA ILE A 26 -4.29 -10.55 -11.35
C ILE A 26 -5.55 -11.10 -10.73
N MET A 27 -5.46 -11.34 -9.42
CA MET A 27 -6.58 -11.82 -8.65
C MET A 27 -7.69 -10.77 -8.61
N ARG A 28 -8.92 -11.20 -8.78
CA ARG A 28 -10.07 -10.32 -8.72
C ARG A 28 -11.17 -10.99 -7.92
N ASN A 29 -12.04 -10.15 -7.33
CA ASN A 29 -13.19 -10.72 -6.63
C ASN A 29 -14.28 -11.10 -7.64
N GLY A 30 -15.42 -11.58 -7.14
CA GLY A 30 -16.48 -12.04 -8.00
C GLY A 30 -17.10 -10.97 -8.89
N LYS A 31 -16.86 -9.70 -8.58
CA LYS A 31 -17.36 -8.59 -9.37
C LYS A 31 -16.29 -7.99 -10.29
N GLY A 32 -15.14 -8.62 -10.35
CA GLY A 32 -14.08 -8.16 -11.22
C GLY A 32 -13.17 -7.10 -10.62
N PHE A 33 -13.38 -6.74 -9.34
CA PHE A 33 -12.53 -5.77 -8.68
C PHE A 33 -11.16 -6.40 -8.36
N PRO A 34 -10.06 -5.72 -8.71
CA PRO A 34 -8.74 -6.31 -8.45
C PRO A 34 -8.43 -6.36 -6.97
N THR A 35 -7.89 -7.49 -6.52
CA THR A 35 -7.61 -7.72 -5.11
C THR A 35 -6.22 -8.27 -4.84
N ASN A 36 -5.40 -8.36 -5.87
CA ASN A 36 -4.09 -9.00 -5.70
C ASN A 36 -3.18 -8.24 -4.73
N ALA A 37 -3.15 -6.91 -4.82
CA ALA A 37 -2.32 -6.14 -3.92
C ALA A 37 -2.84 -6.22 -2.49
N LEU A 38 -4.17 -6.21 -2.33
CA LEU A 38 -4.77 -6.34 -1.01
C LEU A 38 -4.41 -7.67 -0.38
N TYR A 39 -4.45 -8.73 -1.16
CA TYR A 39 -4.12 -10.05 -0.67
C TYR A 39 -2.69 -10.09 -0.12
N GLY A 40 -1.75 -9.59 -0.90
CA GLY A 40 -0.36 -9.56 -0.46
C GLY A 40 -0.14 -8.62 0.71
N PHE A 41 -0.84 -7.49 0.69
CA PHE A 41 -0.76 -6.51 1.76
C PHE A 41 -1.22 -7.10 3.09
N ILE A 42 -2.38 -7.75 3.08
CA ILE A 42 -2.94 -8.36 4.28
C ILE A 42 -2.03 -9.46 4.80
N ASN A 43 -1.53 -10.30 3.90
CA ASN A 43 -0.62 -11.37 4.30
C ASN A 43 0.63 -10.81 4.95
N MET A 44 1.19 -9.77 4.39
CA MET A 44 2.39 -9.17 4.94
C MET A 44 2.13 -8.52 6.28
N MET A 45 0.98 -7.83 6.41
CA MET A 45 0.62 -7.23 7.69
C MET A 45 0.46 -8.29 8.77
N ASN A 46 -0.20 -9.39 8.45
CA ASN A 46 -0.36 -10.49 9.41
C ASN A 46 0.98 -11.09 9.77
N LYS A 47 1.88 -11.21 8.82
CA LYS A 47 3.20 -11.74 9.08
C LYS A 47 3.98 -10.85 10.04
N ILE A 48 3.92 -9.54 9.80
CA ILE A 48 4.60 -8.58 10.67
C ILE A 48 4.05 -8.67 12.09
N ILE A 49 2.73 -8.71 12.21
CA ILE A 49 2.10 -8.78 13.52
C ILE A 49 2.51 -10.06 14.24
N LYS A 50 2.51 -11.16 13.52
CA LYS A 50 2.82 -12.45 14.13
C LYS A 50 4.29 -12.56 14.52
N GLU A 51 5.19 -12.11 13.66
CA GLU A 51 6.62 -12.29 13.90
C GLU A 51 7.19 -11.27 14.85
N GLU A 52 6.69 -10.04 14.80
CA GLU A 52 7.26 -8.95 15.58
C GLU A 52 6.50 -8.67 16.87
N SER A 53 5.26 -9.12 16.95
CA SER A 53 4.40 -8.89 18.11
C SER A 53 4.50 -7.44 18.61
N PRO A 54 4.25 -6.46 17.75
CA PRO A 54 4.44 -5.07 18.15
C PRO A 54 3.37 -4.62 19.14
N ASN A 55 3.73 -3.66 19.99
CA ASN A 55 2.76 -3.03 20.86
C ASN A 55 1.88 -2.07 20.07
N TYR A 56 2.48 -1.39 19.08
CA TYR A 56 1.76 -0.48 18.20
C TYR A 56 2.25 -0.67 16.77
N ILE A 57 1.33 -0.55 15.83
CA ILE A 57 1.68 -0.59 14.43
C ILE A 57 0.94 0.55 13.73
N LEU A 58 1.66 1.31 12.93
CA LEU A 58 1.12 2.45 12.21
C LEU A 58 1.47 2.29 10.75
N VAL A 59 0.52 2.65 9.89
CA VAL A 59 0.74 2.57 8.45
C VAL A 59 0.64 3.97 7.88
N ALA A 60 1.67 4.40 7.17
CA ALA A 60 1.70 5.71 6.56
C ALA A 60 1.46 5.59 5.08
N PHE A 61 0.59 6.43 4.54
CA PHE A 61 0.34 6.50 3.12
C PHE A 61 0.73 7.86 2.60
N ASP A 62 1.25 7.89 1.40
CA ASP A 62 1.61 9.11 0.72
C ASP A 62 0.34 9.72 0.11
N LYS A 63 0.12 11.01 0.33
CA LYS A 63 -1.01 11.68 -0.29
C LYS A 63 -0.92 11.65 -1.81
N GLY A 64 0.28 11.87 -2.32
CA GLY A 64 0.54 11.65 -3.72
C GLY A 64 0.01 12.68 -4.70
N LYS A 65 -0.89 13.52 -4.30
CA LYS A 65 -1.55 14.45 -5.22
C LYS A 65 -1.22 15.88 -4.87
N THR A 66 0.04 16.25 -4.99
CA THR A 66 0.50 17.57 -4.66
C THR A 66 1.36 18.08 -5.79
N PHE A 67 1.86 19.31 -5.64
CA PHE A 67 2.78 19.85 -6.64
C PHE A 67 4.00 18.96 -6.81
N ARG A 68 4.38 18.28 -5.76
CA ARG A 68 5.52 17.38 -5.84
C ARG A 68 5.20 16.20 -6.75
N HIS A 69 3.94 15.82 -6.80
CA HIS A 69 3.51 14.78 -7.70
C HIS A 69 3.87 15.11 -9.14
N ASP A 70 3.63 16.36 -9.54
CA ASP A 70 3.96 16.79 -10.89
C ASP A 70 5.45 16.72 -11.15
N LYS A 71 6.24 17.18 -10.21
CA LYS A 71 7.69 17.08 -10.35
C LYS A 71 8.14 15.63 -10.39
N TYR A 72 7.51 14.84 -9.59
CA TYR A 72 7.83 13.44 -9.51
C TYR A 72 7.54 12.75 -10.84
N ASP A 73 6.44 13.12 -11.46
CA ASP A 73 6.09 12.57 -12.76
C ASP A 73 7.13 12.94 -13.80
N ASP A 74 7.57 14.18 -13.80
CA ASP A 74 8.62 14.60 -14.72
C ASP A 74 9.90 13.81 -14.49
N TYR A 75 10.26 13.66 -13.24
CA TYR A 75 11.44 12.89 -12.88
C TYR A 75 11.35 11.47 -13.37
N LYS A 76 10.17 10.92 -13.34
CA LYS A 76 9.94 9.53 -13.74
C LYS A 76 9.28 9.41 -15.09
N ALA A 77 9.51 10.37 -15.95
CA ALA A 77 8.84 10.39 -17.26
C ALA A 77 9.02 9.10 -18.04
N GLY A 78 10.14 8.42 -17.86
CA GLY A 78 10.39 7.18 -18.57
C GLY A 78 9.80 5.94 -17.92
N ARG A 79 9.11 6.09 -16.80
CA ARG A 79 8.55 4.97 -16.07
C ARG A 79 7.06 4.84 -16.34
N GLN A 80 6.57 3.67 -16.07
CA GLN A 80 5.14 3.44 -16.18
C GLN A 80 4.39 4.17 -15.09
N ALA A 81 3.24 4.71 -15.45
CA ALA A 81 2.35 5.27 -14.46
C ALA A 81 1.81 4.14 -13.59
N MET A 82 1.29 4.50 -12.42
CA MET A 82 0.68 3.51 -11.55
C MET A 82 -0.49 2.86 -12.26
N PRO A 83 -0.52 1.53 -12.32
CA PRO A 83 -1.64 0.84 -12.96
C PRO A 83 -2.96 1.19 -12.28
N GLU A 84 -4.00 1.27 -13.08
CA GLU A 84 -5.32 1.57 -12.55
C GLU A 84 -5.76 0.52 -11.54
N GLU A 85 -5.45 -0.73 -11.82
CA GLU A 85 -5.81 -1.82 -10.91
C GLU A 85 -5.19 -1.65 -9.53
N LEU A 86 -3.99 -1.09 -9.48
CA LEU A 86 -3.35 -0.83 -8.19
C LEU A 86 -3.98 0.36 -7.50
N LYS A 87 -4.25 1.42 -8.26
CA LYS A 87 -4.88 2.62 -7.70
C LYS A 87 -6.18 2.30 -6.99
N LEU A 88 -6.98 1.44 -7.58
CA LEU A 88 -8.27 1.09 -7.01
C LEU A 88 -8.15 0.42 -5.66
N GLN A 89 -7.04 -0.22 -5.40
CA GLN A 89 -6.89 -0.98 -4.17
C GLN A 89 -6.42 -0.15 -2.98
N PHE A 90 -5.93 1.06 -3.22
CA PHE A 90 -5.49 1.92 -2.12
C PHE A 90 -6.58 2.26 -1.12
N PRO A 91 -7.76 2.75 -1.56
CA PRO A 91 -8.83 3.03 -0.60
C PRO A 91 -9.28 1.79 0.14
N LYS A 92 -9.30 0.65 -0.55
CA LYS A 92 -9.71 -0.59 0.08
C LYS A 92 -8.70 -1.06 1.12
N ALA A 93 -7.43 -0.81 0.89
CA ALA A 93 -6.41 -1.15 1.87
C ALA A 93 -6.64 -0.39 3.17
N LYS A 94 -7.03 0.89 3.05
CA LYS A 94 -7.32 1.69 4.23
C LYS A 94 -8.53 1.16 4.97
N GLU A 95 -9.56 0.74 4.24
CA GLU A 95 -10.73 0.13 4.87
C GLU A 95 -10.37 -1.17 5.60
N VAL A 96 -9.50 -1.96 5.00
CA VAL A 96 -9.05 -3.19 5.64
C VAL A 96 -8.32 -2.89 6.94
N LEU A 97 -7.45 -1.89 6.93
CA LEU A 97 -6.74 -1.51 8.13
C LEU A 97 -7.68 -1.06 9.22
N ASP A 98 -8.73 -0.30 8.85
CA ASP A 98 -9.75 0.09 9.82
C ASP A 98 -10.41 -1.13 10.43
N THR A 99 -10.74 -2.11 9.60
CA THR A 99 -11.37 -3.34 10.07
C THR A 99 -10.45 -4.12 10.99
N MET A 100 -9.15 -4.09 10.73
CA MET A 100 -8.17 -4.78 11.57
C MET A 100 -7.84 -4.01 12.83
N GLY A 101 -8.33 -2.78 12.95
CA GLY A 101 -8.02 -1.97 14.11
C GLY A 101 -6.63 -1.35 14.06
N ILE A 102 -6.07 -1.22 12.88
CA ILE A 102 -4.72 -0.69 12.71
C ILE A 102 -4.81 0.76 12.26
N LYS A 103 -4.11 1.62 12.96
CA LYS A 103 -4.11 3.05 12.63
C LYS A 103 -3.30 3.32 11.37
N HIS A 104 -3.82 4.21 10.54
CA HIS A 104 -3.10 4.66 9.37
C HIS A 104 -3.31 6.16 9.20
N PHE A 105 -2.42 6.79 8.46
CA PHE A 105 -2.51 8.22 8.24
C PHE A 105 -1.83 8.56 6.92
N GLU A 106 -2.10 9.76 6.44
CA GLU A 106 -1.52 10.24 5.20
C GLU A 106 -0.57 11.38 5.51
N ILE A 107 0.56 11.39 4.86
CA ILE A 107 1.54 12.44 5.04
C ILE A 107 1.89 13.02 3.68
N ASP A 108 2.44 14.22 3.69
CA ASP A 108 2.86 14.85 2.46
C ASP A 108 3.92 14.00 1.80
N ASN A 109 3.86 13.97 0.48
CA ASN A 109 4.63 13.00 -0.27
C ASN A 109 6.12 13.04 -0.02
N TYR A 110 6.70 14.19 0.21
CA TYR A 110 8.13 14.20 0.39
C TYR A 110 8.57 13.68 1.74
N GLU A 111 7.65 13.61 2.69
CA GLU A 111 7.95 13.00 3.97
C GLU A 111 7.85 11.48 3.93
N ALA A 112 7.12 10.97 2.98
CA ALA A 112 6.96 9.53 2.88
C ALA A 112 8.19 8.87 2.25
N ASP A 113 9.03 9.67 1.65
CA ASP A 113 10.25 9.12 1.05
C ASP A 113 11.23 8.60 2.12
#